data_9f8953baf76cb22ad8bda163fbf7e169
#
_entry.id   9f8953baf76cb22ad8bda163fbf7e169
#
_cell.length_a   1.000
_cell.length_b   1.000
_cell.length_c   1.000
_cell.angle_alpha   90.00
_cell.angle_beta   90.00
_cell.angle_gamma   90.00
#
_symmetry.space_group_name_H-M   'P 1'
#
loop_
_entity.id
_entity.type
_entity.pdbx_description
1 polymer ?
#
loop_
_entity_poly.entity_id
_entity_poly.type
_entity_poly.pdbx_seq_one_letter_code
_entity_poly.pdbx_strand_id
1 'polypeptide(L)'
;MNRRSFLRSAAALGAALPLASAVASPAAGTSPAGGAPAARPARALRKGFMYGMLNSEAARKMSVRERFQLLRDAGVHGVEMTSALDQAEVLAARDALGLEIPSVVVATHWAKPLSDPNPAVRAAGLAGLEQGLRDAKAYGARSVLLVPAVVTKDVGYREAFDRSIAEIRKALPLAESLGVVIAIENVWNRFLLSPLEAAAYVDAFQSPFVRWHFDVGNIVTQAWPEQWIRVLGSRIVQVHIKEFSRKLRDEKGPFAGFAVELLQGDSDWPQTMAALDEVGYSGWVIAEQWRAPNTDEGASLRRLSELMDRVIAS
;
A
#
# COMPACT_ATOMS: atom_id res chain seq x y z
N MET A 1 -2.45 -23.61 -37.17
CA MET A 1 -1.09 -24.06 -36.81
C MET A 1 -1.16 -24.81 -35.49
N ASN A 2 -0.75 -26.07 -35.45
CA ASN A 2 -1.02 -27.00 -34.36
C ASN A 2 0.13 -26.97 -33.33
N ARG A 3 -0.20 -26.93 -32.04
CA ARG A 3 0.73 -26.82 -30.88
C ARG A 3 1.85 -27.90 -30.81
N ARG A 4 1.87 -28.87 -31.70
CA ARG A 4 2.85 -29.98 -31.74
C ARG A 4 4.12 -29.70 -32.57
N SER A 5 4.20 -28.60 -33.30
CA SER A 5 5.36 -28.27 -34.17
C SER A 5 6.43 -27.37 -33.52
N PHE A 6 6.21 -26.89 -32.31
CA PHE A 6 7.15 -25.96 -31.64
C PHE A 6 8.25 -26.63 -30.80
N LEU A 7 8.13 -27.94 -30.53
CA LEU A 7 9.03 -28.69 -29.62
C LEU A 7 10.08 -29.58 -30.31
N ARG A 8 10.37 -29.40 -31.61
CA ARG A 8 11.30 -30.30 -32.35
C ARG A 8 12.57 -29.64 -32.88
N SER A 9 12.96 -28.46 -32.46
CA SER A 9 14.16 -27.78 -32.98
C SER A 9 15.14 -27.32 -31.91
N ALA A 10 15.44 -28.15 -30.93
CA ALA A 10 16.53 -27.92 -29.97
C ALA A 10 17.18 -29.23 -29.54
N ALA A 11 17.80 -29.96 -30.49
CA ALA A 11 18.67 -31.05 -30.17
C ALA A 11 19.69 -31.22 -31.31
N ALA A 12 20.89 -30.69 -31.14
CA ALA A 12 22.17 -31.21 -31.67
C ALA A 12 23.25 -30.11 -31.51
N LEU A 13 24.12 -30.31 -30.52
CA LEU A 13 25.59 -30.10 -30.62
C LEU A 13 26.14 -30.22 -29.19
N GLY A 14 26.50 -31.41 -28.83
CA GLY A 14 27.29 -31.72 -27.64
C GLY A 14 28.52 -32.48 -28.03
N ALA A 15 29.68 -31.90 -27.91
CA ALA A 15 30.96 -32.57 -27.95
C ALA A 15 31.51 -32.69 -26.53
N ALA A 16 31.74 -33.93 -26.10
CA ALA A 16 32.28 -34.29 -24.80
C ALA A 16 33.82 -34.20 -24.81
N LEU A 17 34.36 -33.70 -23.70
CA LEU A 17 35.72 -33.99 -23.28
C LEU A 17 35.70 -34.35 -21.77
N PRO A 18 36.37 -35.42 -21.32
CA PRO A 18 36.42 -35.79 -19.92
C PRO A 18 37.63 -35.16 -19.24
N LEU A 19 37.42 -34.52 -18.12
CA LEU A 19 38.46 -34.22 -17.15
C LEU A 19 38.03 -34.79 -15.79
N ALA A 20 38.67 -35.89 -15.44
CA ALA A 20 38.60 -36.44 -14.10
C ALA A 20 39.50 -35.61 -13.18
N SER A 21 38.89 -35.02 -12.17
CA SER A 21 39.61 -34.49 -11.01
C SER A 21 38.97 -35.04 -9.75
N ALA A 22 39.70 -35.90 -9.06
CA ALA A 22 39.34 -36.42 -7.76
C ALA A 22 39.39 -35.27 -6.75
N VAL A 23 38.24 -34.93 -6.17
CA VAL A 23 38.17 -34.04 -5.03
C VAL A 23 37.90 -34.88 -3.80
N ALA A 24 38.87 -34.84 -2.85
CA ALA A 24 38.75 -35.47 -1.55
C ALA A 24 37.58 -34.86 -0.75
N SER A 25 36.73 -35.73 -0.18
CA SER A 25 35.71 -35.33 0.78
C SER A 25 36.36 -34.76 2.05
N PRO A 26 35.99 -33.57 2.52
CA PRO A 26 36.35 -33.15 3.86
C PRO A 26 35.45 -33.86 4.88
N ALA A 27 36.06 -34.24 6.00
CA ALA A 27 35.44 -34.90 7.13
C ALA A 27 34.25 -34.12 7.68
N ALA A 28 33.23 -34.86 8.15
CA ALA A 28 32.05 -34.33 8.81
C ALA A 28 32.46 -33.51 10.05
N GLY A 29 32.44 -32.19 9.89
CA GLY A 29 32.48 -31.24 11.00
C GLY A 29 31.15 -31.24 11.74
N THR A 30 31.17 -31.48 13.04
CA THR A 30 30.03 -31.37 13.94
C THR A 30 29.48 -29.96 13.87
N SER A 31 28.24 -29.80 13.39
CA SER A 31 27.51 -28.55 13.47
C SER A 31 27.39 -28.09 14.92
N PRO A 32 27.66 -26.82 15.23
CA PRO A 32 27.36 -26.30 16.55
C PRO A 32 25.86 -26.32 16.78
N ALA A 33 25.45 -26.80 17.96
CA ALA A 33 24.05 -26.81 18.40
C ALA A 33 23.43 -25.43 18.19
N GLY A 34 22.24 -25.42 17.54
CA GLY A 34 21.52 -24.23 17.23
C GLY A 34 21.19 -23.39 18.46
N GLY A 35 21.88 -22.26 18.59
CA GLY A 35 21.43 -21.20 19.48
C GLY A 35 20.04 -20.75 19.01
N ALA A 36 19.11 -20.55 19.95
CA ALA A 36 17.83 -19.95 19.63
C ALA A 36 18.06 -18.65 18.83
N PRO A 37 17.28 -18.38 17.76
CA PRO A 37 17.47 -17.16 17.00
C PRO A 37 17.33 -15.97 17.96
N ALA A 38 18.31 -15.07 17.94
CA ALA A 38 18.25 -13.84 18.72
C ALA A 38 16.94 -13.13 18.41
N ALA A 39 16.21 -12.70 19.45
CA ALA A 39 14.96 -11.97 19.30
C ALA A 39 15.22 -10.78 18.37
N ARG A 40 14.46 -10.69 17.27
CA ARG A 40 14.53 -9.53 16.38
C ARG A 40 14.23 -8.26 17.18
N PRO A 41 14.98 -7.17 16.96
CA PRO A 41 14.64 -5.89 17.60
C PRO A 41 13.20 -5.50 17.20
N ALA A 42 12.47 -4.91 18.14
CA ALA A 42 11.10 -4.46 17.89
C ALA A 42 11.12 -3.47 16.72
N ARG A 43 10.23 -3.68 15.73
CA ARG A 43 10.08 -2.78 14.58
C ARG A 43 9.58 -1.41 15.03
N ALA A 44 10.16 -0.35 14.50
CA ALA A 44 9.71 1.02 14.75
C ALA A 44 8.47 1.35 13.90
N LEU A 45 7.42 0.54 14.05
CA LEU A 45 6.15 0.69 13.33
C LEU A 45 5.02 1.13 14.26
N ARG A 46 4.16 2.00 13.77
CA ARG A 46 3.01 2.54 14.48
C ARG A 46 1.71 2.20 13.76
N LYS A 47 0.68 1.83 14.51
CA LYS A 47 -0.62 1.46 13.97
C LYS A 47 -1.46 2.69 13.65
N GLY A 48 -1.97 2.76 12.42
CA GLY A 48 -2.98 3.71 11.99
C GLY A 48 -4.21 3.02 11.43
N PHE A 49 -5.24 3.80 11.18
CA PHE A 49 -6.48 3.34 10.57
C PHE A 49 -6.98 4.34 9.54
N MET A 50 -7.42 3.86 8.37
CA MET A 50 -8.00 4.68 7.31
C MET A 50 -9.41 5.13 7.69
N TYR A 51 -9.61 6.43 7.87
CA TYR A 51 -10.88 7.02 8.32
C TYR A 51 -12.08 6.61 7.45
N GLY A 52 -11.88 6.53 6.13
CA GLY A 52 -12.91 6.11 5.18
C GLY A 52 -13.45 4.69 5.40
N MET A 53 -12.73 3.84 6.13
CA MET A 53 -13.15 2.49 6.47
C MET A 53 -14.13 2.45 7.68
N LEU A 54 -14.34 3.56 8.40
CA LEU A 54 -15.43 3.73 9.36
C LEU A 54 -16.71 4.10 8.61
N ASN A 55 -17.26 3.16 7.86
CA ASN A 55 -18.36 3.38 6.93
C ASN A 55 -19.64 2.58 7.21
N SER A 56 -19.75 1.93 8.36
CA SER A 56 -21.01 1.33 8.81
C SER A 56 -22.11 2.38 8.95
N GLU A 57 -23.38 1.96 8.95
CA GLU A 57 -24.49 2.90 9.14
C GLU A 57 -24.38 3.67 10.46
N ALA A 58 -23.95 2.98 11.51
CA ALA A 58 -23.74 3.61 12.83
C ALA A 58 -22.58 4.63 12.76
N ALA A 59 -21.42 4.23 12.20
CA ALA A 59 -20.26 5.10 12.10
C ALA A 59 -20.53 6.36 11.25
N ARG A 60 -21.34 6.26 10.20
CA ARG A 60 -21.69 7.44 9.36
C ARG A 60 -22.48 8.51 10.10
N LYS A 61 -23.18 8.15 11.17
CA LYS A 61 -23.95 9.08 12.00
C LYS A 61 -23.11 9.75 13.10
N MET A 62 -21.88 9.26 13.32
CA MET A 62 -20.96 9.78 14.33
C MET A 62 -20.21 11.02 13.82
N SER A 63 -19.95 11.97 14.72
CA SER A 63 -19.00 13.06 14.53
C SER A 63 -17.57 12.54 14.33
N VAL A 64 -16.66 13.38 13.85
CA VAL A 64 -15.24 13.06 13.75
C VAL A 64 -14.67 12.67 15.10
N ARG A 65 -15.05 13.40 16.17
CA ARG A 65 -14.59 13.12 17.53
C ARG A 65 -15.01 11.73 18.02
N GLU A 66 -16.25 11.33 17.81
CA GLU A 66 -16.74 10.00 18.23
C GLU A 66 -16.03 8.87 17.49
N ARG A 67 -15.78 9.03 16.17
CA ARG A 67 -15.00 8.06 15.39
C ARG A 67 -13.54 7.99 15.85
N PHE A 68 -12.93 9.12 16.20
CA PHE A 68 -11.59 9.16 16.74
C PHE A 68 -11.52 8.50 18.11
N GLN A 69 -12.54 8.69 18.96
CA GLN A 69 -12.64 8.02 20.25
C GLN A 69 -12.64 6.51 20.10
N LEU A 70 -13.44 5.96 19.16
CA LEU A 70 -13.45 4.52 18.88
C LEU A 70 -12.06 3.99 18.48
N LEU A 71 -11.33 4.73 17.64
CA LEU A 71 -9.99 4.36 17.21
C LEU A 71 -8.99 4.42 18.39
N ARG A 72 -9.07 5.46 19.20
CA ARG A 72 -8.24 5.61 20.40
C ARG A 72 -8.47 4.45 21.36
N ASP A 73 -9.73 4.10 21.63
CA ASP A 73 -10.13 3.02 22.57
C ASP A 73 -9.75 1.63 22.02
N ALA A 74 -9.57 1.50 20.71
CA ALA A 74 -9.05 0.30 20.06
C ALA A 74 -7.51 0.20 20.09
N GLY A 75 -6.80 1.19 20.65
CA GLY A 75 -5.34 1.19 20.72
C GLY A 75 -4.64 1.56 19.40
N VAL A 76 -5.33 2.33 18.55
CA VAL A 76 -4.76 2.90 17.32
C VAL A 76 -4.04 4.22 17.65
N HIS A 77 -2.87 4.47 17.05
CA HIS A 77 -2.05 5.64 17.33
C HIS A 77 -2.31 6.81 16.38
N GLY A 78 -2.84 6.53 15.18
CA GLY A 78 -3.06 7.55 14.17
C GLY A 78 -4.21 7.24 13.23
N VAL A 79 -4.67 8.27 12.52
CA VAL A 79 -5.78 8.20 11.58
C VAL A 79 -5.33 8.73 10.23
N GLU A 80 -5.45 7.93 9.18
CA GLU A 80 -5.30 8.41 7.83
C GLU A 80 -6.61 9.10 7.41
N MET A 81 -6.55 10.41 7.28
CA MET A 81 -7.75 11.22 7.02
C MET A 81 -8.13 11.24 5.55
N THR A 82 -9.37 11.64 5.27
CA THR A 82 -9.82 12.02 3.94
C THR A 82 -9.72 13.54 3.80
N SER A 83 -9.28 14.05 2.66
CA SER A 83 -9.22 15.49 2.41
C SER A 83 -10.61 16.13 2.29
N ALA A 84 -10.65 17.46 2.35
CA ALA A 84 -11.86 18.28 2.20
C ALA A 84 -12.94 18.06 3.29
N LEU A 85 -12.52 17.66 4.50
CA LEU A 85 -13.35 17.69 5.70
C LEU A 85 -13.17 19.02 6.44
N ASP A 86 -14.03 19.29 7.43
CA ASP A 86 -13.88 20.46 8.28
C ASP A 86 -12.56 20.37 9.08
N GLN A 87 -11.59 21.22 8.75
CA GLN A 87 -10.27 21.20 9.38
C GLN A 87 -10.32 21.48 10.87
N ALA A 88 -11.22 22.36 11.33
CA ALA A 88 -11.33 22.72 12.73
C ALA A 88 -11.86 21.54 13.56
N GLU A 89 -12.86 20.82 13.03
CA GLU A 89 -13.40 19.62 13.68
C GLU A 89 -12.34 18.51 13.77
N VAL A 90 -11.61 18.26 12.68
CA VAL A 90 -10.54 17.25 12.64
C VAL A 90 -9.42 17.56 13.61
N LEU A 91 -8.94 18.81 13.64
CA LEU A 91 -7.88 19.27 14.54
C LEU A 91 -8.31 19.18 16.00
N ALA A 92 -9.52 19.63 16.31
CA ALA A 92 -10.08 19.55 17.67
C ALA A 92 -10.19 18.09 18.15
N ALA A 93 -10.64 17.18 17.29
CA ALA A 93 -10.72 15.75 17.63
C ALA A 93 -9.34 15.12 17.83
N ARG A 94 -8.39 15.40 16.92
CA ARG A 94 -6.99 14.95 17.00
C ARG A 94 -6.34 15.36 18.32
N ASP A 95 -6.40 16.64 18.62
CA ASP A 95 -5.72 17.21 19.78
C ASP A 95 -6.34 16.76 21.10
N ALA A 96 -7.68 16.67 21.16
CA ALA A 96 -8.39 16.20 22.35
C ALA A 96 -8.10 14.73 22.68
N LEU A 97 -7.80 13.90 21.69
CA LEU A 97 -7.61 12.46 21.86
C LEU A 97 -6.13 12.02 21.71
N GLY A 98 -5.22 12.93 21.37
CA GLY A 98 -3.80 12.65 21.21
C GLY A 98 -3.51 11.63 20.10
N LEU A 99 -4.33 11.62 19.05
CA LEU A 99 -4.07 10.83 17.84
C LEU A 99 -3.21 11.64 16.87
N GLU A 100 -2.46 10.94 16.02
CA GLU A 100 -1.70 11.58 14.95
C GLU A 100 -2.41 11.38 13.60
N ILE A 101 -2.09 12.23 12.63
CA ILE A 101 -2.57 12.09 11.26
C ILE A 101 -1.34 11.92 10.36
N PRO A 102 -0.95 10.67 10.02
CA PRO A 102 0.27 10.42 9.24
C PRO A 102 0.13 10.75 7.75
N SER A 103 -1.07 10.61 7.20
CA SER A 103 -1.37 10.76 5.78
C SER A 103 -2.81 11.21 5.55
N VAL A 104 -3.08 11.74 4.35
CA VAL A 104 -4.40 12.19 3.92
C VAL A 104 -4.75 11.60 2.56
N VAL A 105 -5.88 10.93 2.46
CA VAL A 105 -6.40 10.40 1.18
C VAL A 105 -7.02 11.54 0.37
N VAL A 106 -6.63 11.69 -0.88
CA VAL A 106 -7.22 12.67 -1.80
C VAL A 106 -8.64 12.27 -2.16
N ALA A 107 -9.64 12.97 -1.64
CA ALA A 107 -11.06 12.59 -1.75
C ALA A 107 -11.59 12.49 -3.19
N THR A 108 -10.97 13.20 -4.13
CA THR A 108 -11.44 13.34 -5.52
C THR A 108 -10.82 12.36 -6.50
N HIS A 109 -9.77 11.62 -6.13
CA HIS A 109 -8.92 10.89 -7.06
C HIS A 109 -9.64 9.84 -7.92
N TRP A 110 -10.71 9.22 -7.40
CA TRP A 110 -11.54 8.29 -8.18
C TRP A 110 -12.58 9.00 -9.06
N ALA A 111 -13.24 10.04 -8.52
CA ALA A 111 -14.30 10.74 -9.22
C ALA A 111 -13.77 11.77 -10.24
N LYS A 112 -12.54 12.26 -10.06
CA LYS A 112 -11.87 13.24 -10.89
C LYS A 112 -10.42 12.80 -11.18
N PRO A 113 -10.24 11.69 -11.93
CA PRO A 113 -8.90 11.14 -12.17
C PRO A 113 -8.06 12.11 -13.00
N LEU A 114 -6.77 12.19 -12.68
CA LEU A 114 -5.81 13.02 -13.41
C LEU A 114 -5.51 12.50 -14.82
N SER A 115 -6.01 11.32 -15.17
CA SER A 115 -5.93 10.71 -16.51
C SER A 115 -7.15 10.99 -17.41
N ASP A 116 -8.18 11.66 -16.89
CA ASP A 116 -9.43 11.89 -17.64
C ASP A 116 -9.18 12.60 -18.98
N PRO A 117 -9.85 12.22 -20.07
CA PRO A 117 -9.72 12.92 -21.38
C PRO A 117 -10.20 14.36 -21.29
N ASN A 118 -11.20 14.65 -20.44
CA ASN A 118 -11.74 16.00 -20.26
C ASN A 118 -10.79 16.85 -19.37
N PRO A 119 -10.21 17.94 -19.92
CA PRO A 119 -9.30 18.81 -19.16
C PRO A 119 -9.98 19.47 -17.93
N ALA A 120 -11.28 19.70 -17.94
CA ALA A 120 -11.99 20.25 -16.80
C ALA A 120 -12.06 19.25 -15.63
N VAL A 121 -12.20 17.95 -15.93
CA VAL A 121 -12.16 16.89 -14.91
C VAL A 121 -10.75 16.78 -14.31
N ARG A 122 -9.71 16.83 -15.16
CA ARG A 122 -8.32 16.83 -14.67
C ARG A 122 -8.02 18.05 -13.80
N ALA A 123 -8.49 19.24 -14.20
CA ALA A 123 -8.33 20.45 -13.40
C ALA A 123 -9.01 20.34 -12.03
N ALA A 124 -10.21 19.76 -11.97
CA ALA A 124 -10.88 19.48 -10.70
C ALA A 124 -10.13 18.42 -9.85
N GLY A 125 -9.54 17.41 -10.49
CA GLY A 125 -8.68 16.42 -9.83
C GLY A 125 -7.41 17.05 -9.26
N LEU A 126 -6.76 17.93 -10.03
CA LEU A 126 -5.59 18.69 -9.58
C LEU A 126 -5.95 19.58 -8.37
N ALA A 127 -7.06 20.32 -8.44
CA ALA A 127 -7.52 21.14 -7.32
C ALA A 127 -7.78 20.27 -6.05
N GLY A 128 -8.32 19.06 -6.24
CA GLY A 128 -8.50 18.10 -5.13
C GLY A 128 -7.18 17.60 -4.54
N LEU A 129 -6.16 17.35 -5.36
CA LEU A 129 -4.82 17.00 -4.91
C LEU A 129 -4.18 18.18 -4.13
N GLU A 130 -4.27 19.38 -4.64
CA GLU A 130 -3.77 20.58 -3.95
C GLU A 130 -4.49 20.83 -2.63
N GLN A 131 -5.81 20.59 -2.56
CA GLN A 131 -6.55 20.66 -1.29
C GLN A 131 -6.04 19.60 -0.32
N GLY A 132 -5.84 18.36 -0.77
CA GLY A 132 -5.26 17.29 0.07
C GLY A 132 -3.88 17.66 0.63
N LEU A 133 -3.02 18.29 -0.17
CA LEU A 133 -1.71 18.78 0.28
C LEU A 133 -1.82 19.86 1.38
N ARG A 134 -2.78 20.80 1.24
CA ARG A 134 -3.04 21.83 2.26
C ARG A 134 -3.61 21.23 3.54
N ASP A 135 -4.55 20.27 3.42
CA ASP A 135 -5.11 19.55 4.56
C ASP A 135 -4.03 18.74 5.29
N ALA A 136 -3.19 18.03 4.55
CA ALA A 136 -2.07 17.28 5.12
C ALA A 136 -1.13 18.21 5.91
N LYS A 137 -0.79 19.37 5.36
CA LYS A 137 0.01 20.36 6.08
C LYS A 137 -0.66 20.85 7.37
N ALA A 138 -1.97 21.18 7.31
CA ALA A 138 -2.74 21.63 8.46
C ALA A 138 -2.81 20.56 9.57
N TYR A 139 -2.98 19.30 9.19
CA TYR A 139 -3.06 18.18 10.12
C TYR A 139 -1.70 17.70 10.66
N GLY A 140 -0.58 18.18 10.11
CA GLY A 140 0.76 17.70 10.42
C GLY A 140 1.11 16.36 9.76
N ALA A 141 0.35 15.97 8.74
CA ALA A 141 0.61 14.77 7.96
C ALA A 141 1.83 14.94 7.04
N ARG A 142 2.52 13.83 6.76
CA ARG A 142 3.72 13.83 5.93
C ARG A 142 3.46 13.54 4.46
N SER A 143 2.31 12.93 4.14
CA SER A 143 1.98 12.55 2.77
C SER A 143 0.49 12.66 2.47
N VAL A 144 0.20 12.74 1.18
CA VAL A 144 -1.14 12.49 0.65
C VAL A 144 -1.14 11.20 -0.15
N LEU A 145 -2.17 10.35 0.01
CA LEU A 145 -2.40 9.19 -0.83
C LEU A 145 -3.12 9.63 -2.10
N LEU A 146 -2.54 9.28 -3.25
CA LEU A 146 -3.08 9.58 -4.57
C LEU A 146 -3.18 8.33 -5.43
N VAL A 147 -4.38 8.04 -5.94
CA VAL A 147 -4.56 7.19 -7.12
C VAL A 147 -4.30 8.06 -8.36
N PRO A 148 -3.19 7.85 -9.10
CA PRO A 148 -2.71 8.83 -10.08
C PRO A 148 -3.52 8.85 -11.35
N ALA A 149 -4.11 7.70 -11.73
CA ALA A 149 -4.81 7.52 -13.00
C ALA A 149 -5.78 6.35 -12.94
N VAL A 150 -6.71 6.31 -13.88
CA VAL A 150 -7.57 5.15 -14.15
C VAL A 150 -7.51 4.85 -15.65
N VAL A 151 -7.15 3.62 -16.00
CA VAL A 151 -7.16 3.12 -17.38
C VAL A 151 -8.52 2.48 -17.65
N THR A 152 -9.15 2.85 -18.75
CA THR A 152 -10.42 2.31 -19.21
C THR A 152 -10.34 1.94 -20.69
N LYS A 153 -11.42 1.42 -21.24
CA LYS A 153 -11.50 1.17 -22.69
C LYS A 153 -11.36 2.48 -23.51
N ASP A 154 -11.74 3.62 -22.93
CA ASP A 154 -11.78 4.93 -23.57
C ASP A 154 -10.60 5.85 -23.11
N VAL A 155 -9.81 5.39 -22.16
CA VAL A 155 -8.58 6.05 -21.68
C VAL A 155 -7.41 5.09 -21.82
N GLY A 156 -6.62 5.26 -22.86
CA GLY A 156 -5.48 4.41 -23.18
C GLY A 156 -4.38 4.49 -22.10
N TYR A 157 -3.60 3.42 -21.98
CA TYR A 157 -2.56 3.31 -20.96
C TYR A 157 -1.51 4.42 -21.07
N ARG A 158 -1.03 4.68 -22.31
CA ARG A 158 -0.05 5.73 -22.56
C ARG A 158 -0.61 7.12 -22.25
N GLU A 159 -1.86 7.38 -22.63
CA GLU A 159 -2.51 8.64 -22.34
C GLU A 159 -2.69 8.85 -20.82
N ALA A 160 -3.09 7.80 -20.08
CA ALA A 160 -3.19 7.83 -18.64
C ALA A 160 -1.84 8.17 -17.98
N PHE A 161 -0.76 7.56 -18.47
CA PHE A 161 0.60 7.80 -18.02
C PHE A 161 1.02 9.26 -18.23
N ASP A 162 0.91 9.75 -19.46
CA ASP A 162 1.37 11.09 -19.83
C ASP A 162 0.53 12.18 -19.14
N ARG A 163 -0.81 12.03 -19.10
CA ARG A 163 -1.71 12.98 -18.45
C ARG A 163 -1.47 13.06 -16.95
N SER A 164 -1.41 11.92 -16.27
CA SER A 164 -1.22 11.91 -14.80
C SER A 164 0.11 12.51 -14.38
N ILE A 165 1.19 12.22 -15.10
CA ILE A 165 2.50 12.88 -14.86
C ILE A 165 2.41 14.39 -15.05
N ALA A 166 1.77 14.84 -16.14
CA ALA A 166 1.64 16.26 -16.41
C ALA A 166 0.84 17.01 -15.33
N GLU A 167 -0.25 16.41 -14.84
CA GLU A 167 -1.06 17.03 -13.79
C GLU A 167 -0.35 16.99 -12.41
N ILE A 168 0.28 15.88 -12.03
CA ILE A 168 1.03 15.79 -10.76
C ILE A 168 2.18 16.79 -10.74
N ARG A 169 2.89 17.00 -11.86
CA ARG A 169 3.96 18.00 -11.95
C ARG A 169 3.49 19.42 -11.66
N LYS A 170 2.24 19.76 -11.93
CA LYS A 170 1.66 21.08 -11.58
C LYS A 170 1.50 21.25 -10.06
N ALA A 171 1.18 20.17 -9.34
CA ALA A 171 1.06 20.18 -7.88
C ALA A 171 2.40 20.11 -7.14
N LEU A 172 3.47 19.69 -7.82
CA LEU A 172 4.77 19.42 -7.21
C LEU A 172 5.37 20.64 -6.49
N PRO A 173 5.37 21.87 -7.06
CA PRO A 173 5.87 23.03 -6.35
C PRO A 173 5.12 23.31 -5.03
N LEU A 174 3.81 23.02 -4.98
CA LEU A 174 3.04 23.14 -3.74
C LEU A 174 3.46 22.07 -2.74
N ALA A 175 3.59 20.81 -3.16
CA ALA A 175 4.04 19.71 -2.32
C ALA A 175 5.41 20.01 -1.67
N GLU A 176 6.36 20.52 -2.46
CA GLU A 176 7.69 20.92 -2.03
C GLU A 176 7.63 22.08 -1.01
N SER A 177 6.85 23.12 -1.29
CA SER A 177 6.71 24.27 -0.41
C SER A 177 6.08 23.94 0.95
N LEU A 178 5.17 22.96 0.97
CA LEU A 178 4.50 22.49 2.18
C LEU A 178 5.30 21.41 2.93
N GLY A 179 6.28 20.79 2.28
CA GLY A 179 7.03 19.63 2.81
C GLY A 179 6.16 18.38 2.92
N VAL A 180 5.19 18.21 2.01
CA VAL A 180 4.24 17.08 1.99
C VAL A 180 4.47 16.23 0.75
N VAL A 181 4.61 14.91 0.93
CA VAL A 181 4.87 13.94 -0.16
C VAL A 181 3.57 13.54 -0.85
N ILE A 182 3.56 13.50 -2.17
CA ILE A 182 2.53 12.88 -2.98
C ILE A 182 2.88 11.38 -3.07
N ALA A 183 2.16 10.54 -2.34
CA ALA A 183 2.39 9.10 -2.28
C ALA A 183 1.42 8.37 -3.22
N ILE A 184 1.95 7.78 -4.27
CA ILE A 184 1.20 7.06 -5.30
C ILE A 184 0.83 5.66 -4.79
N GLU A 185 -0.43 5.26 -4.91
CA GLU A 185 -0.90 3.97 -4.42
C GLU A 185 -1.08 2.94 -5.54
N ASN A 186 -0.71 1.69 -5.26
CA ASN A 186 -1.06 0.52 -6.06
C ASN A 186 -2.50 0.07 -5.76
N VAL A 187 -3.39 0.29 -6.70
CA VAL A 187 -4.80 -0.08 -6.61
C VAL A 187 -5.28 -0.80 -7.87
N TRP A 188 -6.54 -1.25 -7.89
CA TRP A 188 -7.11 -1.94 -9.06
C TRP A 188 -7.67 -0.97 -10.12
N ASN A 189 -6.85 -0.04 -10.56
CA ASN A 189 -7.13 0.98 -11.57
C ASN A 189 -6.62 0.63 -12.98
N ARG A 190 -6.08 -0.58 -13.20
CA ARG A 190 -5.46 -1.07 -14.44
C ARG A 190 -4.26 -0.23 -14.89
N PHE A 191 -3.57 0.37 -13.93
CA PHE A 191 -2.42 1.24 -14.17
C PHE A 191 -1.28 0.88 -13.21
N LEU A 192 -0.03 1.00 -13.67
CA LEU A 192 1.19 0.62 -12.92
C LEU A 192 1.14 -0.84 -12.44
N LEU A 193 1.09 -1.76 -13.41
CA LEU A 193 0.80 -3.17 -13.18
C LEU A 193 2.00 -4.01 -12.72
N SER A 194 3.20 -3.41 -12.68
CA SER A 194 4.41 -4.10 -12.20
C SER A 194 5.23 -3.20 -11.26
N PRO A 195 6.04 -3.79 -10.36
CA PRO A 195 6.88 -2.99 -9.45
C PRO A 195 7.96 -2.20 -10.19
N LEU A 196 8.46 -2.69 -11.33
CA LEU A 196 9.43 -1.99 -12.17
C LEU A 196 8.83 -0.73 -12.78
N GLU A 197 7.61 -0.83 -13.28
CA GLU A 197 6.88 0.30 -13.83
C GLU A 197 6.51 1.32 -12.74
N ALA A 198 6.07 0.84 -11.57
CA ALA A 198 5.77 1.65 -10.42
C ALA A 198 7.00 2.46 -9.95
N ALA A 199 8.16 1.82 -9.86
CA ALA A 199 9.42 2.49 -9.53
C ALA A 199 9.79 3.54 -10.59
N ALA A 200 9.74 3.17 -11.87
CA ALA A 200 10.05 4.09 -12.98
C ALA A 200 9.10 5.30 -13.03
N TYR A 201 7.81 5.09 -12.69
CA TYR A 201 6.81 6.17 -12.65
C TYR A 201 7.15 7.22 -11.58
N VAL A 202 7.49 6.80 -10.37
CA VAL A 202 7.89 7.75 -9.29
C VAL A 202 9.20 8.44 -9.64
N ASP A 203 10.17 7.69 -10.17
CA ASP A 203 11.50 8.23 -10.53
C ASP A 203 11.43 9.25 -11.67
N ALA A 204 10.42 9.16 -12.55
CA ALA A 204 10.21 10.12 -13.63
C ALA A 204 9.96 11.55 -13.17
N PHE A 205 9.56 11.76 -11.91
CA PHE A 205 9.39 13.09 -11.34
C PHE A 205 10.70 13.75 -10.90
N GLN A 206 11.75 12.96 -10.65
CA GLN A 206 13.06 13.45 -10.17
C GLN A 206 12.95 14.32 -8.92
N SER A 207 11.98 14.04 -8.03
CA SER A 207 11.71 14.79 -6.81
C SER A 207 11.52 13.84 -5.61
N PRO A 208 12.02 14.21 -4.43
CA PRO A 208 11.77 13.47 -3.20
C PRO A 208 10.30 13.58 -2.73
N PHE A 209 9.50 14.44 -3.32
CA PHE A 209 8.11 14.68 -2.96
C PHE A 209 7.09 13.88 -3.78
N VAL A 210 7.53 12.96 -4.66
CA VAL A 210 6.69 11.91 -5.23
C VAL A 210 7.26 10.56 -4.82
N ARG A 211 6.48 9.76 -4.09
CA ARG A 211 6.88 8.49 -3.48
C ARG A 211 5.76 7.45 -3.62
N TRP A 212 5.90 6.33 -2.93
CA TRP A 212 4.98 5.21 -3.02
C TRP A 212 4.24 4.97 -1.71
N HIS A 213 2.92 4.83 -1.79
CA HIS A 213 2.03 4.32 -0.75
C HIS A 213 1.73 2.86 -1.10
N PHE A 214 2.30 1.93 -0.35
CA PHE A 214 2.23 0.52 -0.70
C PHE A 214 1.04 -0.16 -0.01
N ASP A 215 0.05 -0.62 -0.78
CA ASP A 215 -1.02 -1.47 -0.28
C ASP A 215 -0.67 -2.95 -0.50
N VAL A 216 -0.57 -3.71 0.60
CA VAL A 216 -0.21 -5.12 0.58
C VAL A 216 -1.29 -5.97 -0.09
N GLY A 217 -2.54 -5.82 0.33
CA GLY A 217 -3.65 -6.66 -0.13
C GLY A 217 -3.98 -6.48 -1.61
N ASN A 218 -3.83 -5.27 -2.14
CA ASN A 218 -4.11 -4.99 -3.55
C ASN A 218 -3.18 -5.75 -4.51
N ILE A 219 -1.98 -6.14 -4.06
CA ILE A 219 -1.01 -6.89 -4.88
C ILE A 219 -1.29 -8.39 -4.87
N VAL A 220 -1.79 -8.94 -3.77
CA VAL A 220 -1.92 -10.39 -3.57
C VAL A 220 -2.75 -11.08 -4.66
N THR A 221 -3.69 -10.38 -5.28
CA THR A 221 -4.53 -10.95 -6.35
C THR A 221 -3.71 -11.51 -7.51
N GLN A 222 -2.55 -10.94 -7.83
CA GLN A 222 -1.77 -11.28 -9.03
C GLN A 222 -0.27 -11.36 -8.82
N ALA A 223 0.24 -10.99 -7.63
CA ALA A 223 1.67 -10.93 -7.36
C ALA A 223 1.97 -11.25 -5.88
N TRP A 224 3.20 -11.04 -5.47
CA TRP A 224 3.73 -11.28 -4.15
C TRP A 224 4.22 -9.95 -3.55
N PRO A 225 3.63 -9.50 -2.42
CA PRO A 225 3.96 -8.20 -1.81
C PRO A 225 5.45 -8.00 -1.54
N GLU A 226 6.13 -9.03 -1.02
CA GLU A 226 7.55 -8.97 -0.68
C GLU A 226 8.47 -8.70 -1.90
N GLN A 227 8.07 -9.14 -3.10
CA GLN A 227 8.82 -8.85 -4.33
C GLN A 227 8.65 -7.38 -4.75
N TRP A 228 7.44 -6.85 -4.62
CA TRP A 228 7.16 -5.43 -4.89
C TRP A 228 7.92 -4.53 -3.93
N ILE A 229 7.91 -4.86 -2.62
CA ILE A 229 8.59 -4.09 -1.58
C ILE A 229 10.09 -3.99 -1.89
N ARG A 230 10.75 -5.11 -2.23
CA ARG A 230 12.18 -5.12 -2.57
C ARG A 230 12.52 -4.25 -3.79
N VAL A 231 11.68 -4.24 -4.82
CA VAL A 231 11.88 -3.40 -6.01
C VAL A 231 11.63 -1.93 -5.73
N LEU A 232 10.57 -1.61 -4.98
CA LEU A 232 10.23 -0.23 -4.63
C LEU A 232 11.23 0.37 -3.64
N GLY A 233 11.73 -0.41 -2.70
CA GLY A 233 12.76 0.00 -1.75
C GLY A 233 12.41 1.28 -0.99
N SER A 234 13.34 2.21 -0.91
CA SER A 234 13.18 3.50 -0.20
C SER A 234 12.13 4.44 -0.81
N ARG A 235 11.50 4.08 -1.91
CA ARG A 235 10.36 4.83 -2.46
C ARG A 235 9.11 4.69 -1.62
N ILE A 236 9.00 3.61 -0.81
CA ILE A 236 7.86 3.39 0.07
C ILE A 236 7.94 4.35 1.26
N VAL A 237 6.91 5.19 1.43
CA VAL A 237 6.79 6.14 2.54
C VAL A 237 5.60 5.86 3.44
N GLN A 238 4.67 5.03 2.98
CA GLN A 238 3.47 4.63 3.71
C GLN A 238 3.07 3.21 3.31
N VAL A 239 2.48 2.45 4.25
CA VAL A 239 2.02 1.08 4.00
C VAL A 239 0.59 0.91 4.47
N HIS A 240 -0.27 0.38 3.59
CA HIS A 240 -1.57 -0.16 3.97
C HIS A 240 -1.48 -1.65 4.33
N ILE A 241 -1.99 -2.00 5.51
CA ILE A 241 -2.25 -3.37 5.92
C ILE A 241 -3.66 -3.73 5.44
N LYS A 242 -3.72 -4.68 4.54
CA LYS A 242 -4.94 -5.22 3.97
C LYS A 242 -4.73 -6.69 3.65
N GLU A 243 -5.68 -7.52 4.03
CA GLU A 243 -5.63 -8.95 3.72
C GLU A 243 -6.36 -9.26 2.42
N PHE A 244 -5.94 -10.34 1.76
CA PHE A 244 -6.60 -10.84 0.57
C PHE A 244 -6.48 -12.35 0.47
N SER A 245 -7.58 -13.03 0.12
CA SER A 245 -7.61 -14.47 -0.12
C SER A 245 -7.81 -14.78 -1.60
N ARG A 246 -6.81 -15.43 -2.21
CA ARG A 246 -6.89 -15.96 -3.59
C ARG A 246 -8.00 -17.01 -3.72
N LYS A 247 -8.17 -17.84 -2.68
CA LYS A 247 -9.25 -18.85 -2.64
C LYS A 247 -10.62 -18.19 -2.73
N LEU A 248 -10.90 -17.19 -1.89
CA LEU A 248 -12.20 -16.50 -1.95
C LEU A 248 -12.41 -15.77 -3.27
N ARG A 249 -11.37 -15.17 -3.85
CA ARG A 249 -11.41 -14.58 -5.19
C ARG A 249 -11.83 -15.59 -6.25
N ASP A 250 -11.22 -16.78 -6.24
CA ASP A 250 -11.44 -17.81 -7.26
C ASP A 250 -12.83 -18.46 -7.11
N GLU A 251 -13.33 -18.59 -5.88
CA GLU A 251 -14.63 -19.21 -5.58
C GLU A 251 -15.81 -18.23 -5.72
N LYS A 252 -15.62 -16.93 -5.38
CA LYS A 252 -16.74 -15.98 -5.20
C LYS A 252 -16.59 -14.68 -6.01
N GLY A 253 -15.51 -14.54 -6.78
CA GLY A 253 -15.24 -13.38 -7.62
C GLY A 253 -14.20 -12.41 -7.02
N PRO A 254 -13.71 -11.48 -7.85
CA PRO A 254 -12.49 -10.69 -7.55
C PRO A 254 -12.50 -9.97 -6.21
N PHE A 255 -13.58 -9.26 -5.90
CA PHE A 255 -13.68 -8.47 -4.67
C PHE A 255 -13.92 -9.31 -3.40
N ALA A 256 -14.40 -10.56 -3.55
CA ALA A 256 -14.61 -11.45 -2.42
C ALA A 256 -13.29 -11.82 -1.71
N GLY A 257 -12.16 -11.70 -2.41
CA GLY A 257 -10.84 -11.91 -1.81
C GLY A 257 -10.55 -11.00 -0.62
N PHE A 258 -11.14 -9.81 -0.56
CA PHE A 258 -10.98 -8.90 0.59
C PHE A 258 -11.86 -9.26 1.80
N ALA A 259 -12.82 -10.17 1.66
CA ALA A 259 -13.72 -10.58 2.74
C ALA A 259 -13.08 -11.64 3.66
N VAL A 260 -11.88 -11.38 4.11
CA VAL A 260 -11.07 -12.25 4.97
C VAL A 260 -10.45 -11.42 6.08
N GLU A 261 -10.32 -11.98 7.27
CA GLU A 261 -9.67 -11.31 8.41
C GLU A 261 -8.15 -11.30 8.23
N LEU A 262 -7.45 -10.33 8.80
CA LEU A 262 -5.98 -10.31 8.82
C LEU A 262 -5.42 -11.65 9.32
N LEU A 263 -4.32 -12.11 8.73
CA LEU A 263 -3.65 -13.38 9.02
C LEU A 263 -4.41 -14.64 8.56
N GLN A 264 -5.51 -14.50 7.80
CA GLN A 264 -6.29 -15.62 7.29
C GLN A 264 -6.30 -15.69 5.76
N GLY A 265 -5.55 -14.82 5.09
CA GLY A 265 -5.42 -14.77 3.64
C GLY A 265 -4.04 -15.17 3.14
N ASP A 266 -3.67 -14.60 2.00
CA ASP A 266 -2.47 -14.94 1.24
C ASP A 266 -1.44 -13.79 1.20
N SER A 267 -1.50 -12.83 2.13
CA SER A 267 -0.56 -11.68 2.18
C SER A 267 0.85 -12.06 2.66
N ASP A 268 1.03 -13.29 3.17
CA ASP A 268 2.29 -13.81 3.71
C ASP A 268 3.02 -12.79 4.59
N TRP A 269 2.39 -12.44 5.71
CA TRP A 269 2.87 -11.38 6.59
C TRP A 269 4.32 -11.56 7.05
N PRO A 270 4.80 -12.78 7.40
CA PRO A 270 6.19 -12.97 7.75
C PRO A 270 7.16 -12.54 6.63
N GLN A 271 6.89 -12.89 5.38
CA GLN A 271 7.74 -12.51 4.24
C GLN A 271 7.57 -11.04 3.87
N THR A 272 6.34 -10.52 3.95
CA THR A 272 6.03 -9.11 3.71
C THR A 272 6.75 -8.21 4.72
N MET A 273 6.69 -8.56 6.02
CA MET A 273 7.35 -7.79 7.07
C MET A 273 8.88 -7.92 6.99
N ALA A 274 9.41 -9.09 6.65
CA ALA A 274 10.85 -9.27 6.41
C ALA A 274 11.34 -8.39 5.24
N ALA A 275 10.57 -8.29 4.16
CA ALA A 275 10.93 -7.42 3.04
C ALA A 275 10.88 -5.92 3.43
N LEU A 276 9.96 -5.50 4.28
CA LEU A 276 9.93 -4.13 4.83
C LEU A 276 11.16 -3.84 5.70
N ASP A 277 11.60 -4.82 6.52
CA ASP A 277 12.84 -4.72 7.29
C ASP A 277 14.08 -4.59 6.37
N GLU A 278 14.16 -5.43 5.32
CA GLU A 278 15.27 -5.43 4.35
C GLU A 278 15.44 -4.06 3.65
N VAL A 279 14.33 -3.37 3.34
CA VAL A 279 14.36 -2.04 2.72
C VAL A 279 14.46 -0.90 3.72
N GLY A 280 14.52 -1.20 5.03
CA GLY A 280 14.66 -0.22 6.11
C GLY A 280 13.39 0.61 6.35
N TYR A 281 12.20 0.06 6.04
CA TYR A 281 10.95 0.78 6.27
C TYR A 281 10.68 0.96 7.76
N SER A 282 10.30 2.16 8.13
CA SER A 282 9.87 2.53 9.47
C SER A 282 8.76 3.57 9.41
N GLY A 283 7.94 3.65 10.45
CA GLY A 283 6.87 4.64 10.53
C GLY A 283 5.49 4.03 10.67
N TRP A 284 4.58 4.27 9.73
CA TRP A 284 3.18 3.92 9.89
C TRP A 284 2.76 2.72 9.03
N VAL A 285 1.97 1.86 9.65
CA VAL A 285 1.19 0.81 8.97
C VAL A 285 -0.29 1.11 9.22
N ILE A 286 -1.03 1.38 8.15
CA ILE A 286 -2.42 1.84 8.21
C ILE A 286 -3.34 0.69 7.83
N ALA A 287 -4.32 0.37 8.65
CA ALA A 287 -5.32 -0.63 8.29
C ALA A 287 -6.34 -0.03 7.31
N GLU A 288 -6.38 -0.60 6.10
CA GLU A 288 -7.46 -0.47 5.13
C GLU A 288 -8.18 -1.82 4.99
N GLN A 289 -8.60 -2.38 6.11
CA GLN A 289 -9.15 -3.73 6.20
C GLN A 289 -10.68 -3.72 6.24
N TRP A 290 -11.29 -4.55 5.40
CA TRP A 290 -12.72 -4.82 5.49
C TRP A 290 -13.05 -5.53 6.80
N ARG A 291 -14.18 -5.20 7.39
CA ARG A 291 -14.68 -5.78 8.64
C ARG A 291 -16.05 -6.37 8.39
N ALA A 292 -16.38 -7.44 9.11
CA ALA A 292 -17.67 -8.08 8.96
C ALA A 292 -18.82 -7.09 9.25
N PRO A 293 -19.87 -7.05 8.43
CA PRO A 293 -21.04 -6.22 8.70
C PRO A 293 -21.75 -6.69 9.98
N ASN A 294 -22.45 -5.76 10.64
CA ASN A 294 -23.27 -6.02 11.85
C ASN A 294 -22.50 -6.46 13.10
N THR A 295 -21.22 -6.15 13.19
CA THR A 295 -20.44 -6.28 14.41
C THR A 295 -20.44 -4.97 15.19
N ASP A 296 -20.27 -5.05 16.52
CA ASP A 296 -19.97 -3.86 17.33
C ASP A 296 -18.71 -3.18 16.82
N GLU A 297 -18.79 -1.89 16.45
CA GLU A 297 -17.67 -1.15 15.86
C GLU A 297 -16.44 -1.17 16.76
N GLY A 298 -16.63 -0.90 18.06
CA GLY A 298 -15.52 -0.85 19.00
C GLY A 298 -14.84 -2.22 19.18
N ALA A 299 -15.64 -3.30 19.31
CA ALA A 299 -15.10 -4.66 19.39
C ALA A 299 -14.36 -5.06 18.12
N SER A 300 -14.92 -4.74 16.96
CA SER A 300 -14.30 -5.01 15.65
C SER A 300 -12.97 -4.28 15.47
N LEU A 301 -12.89 -3.01 15.89
CA LEU A 301 -11.67 -2.21 15.83
C LEU A 301 -10.60 -2.72 16.82
N ARG A 302 -10.97 -3.09 18.04
CA ARG A 302 -10.04 -3.71 19.01
C ARG A 302 -9.45 -5.00 18.44
N ARG A 303 -10.30 -5.87 17.89
CA ARG A 303 -9.85 -7.11 17.24
C ARG A 303 -8.89 -6.85 16.11
N LEU A 304 -9.19 -5.89 15.24
CA LEU A 304 -8.30 -5.49 14.13
C LEU A 304 -6.96 -4.96 14.66
N SER A 305 -6.98 -4.12 15.69
CA SER A 305 -5.77 -3.58 16.31
C SER A 305 -4.87 -4.68 16.89
N GLU A 306 -5.44 -5.70 17.56
CA GLU A 306 -4.70 -6.87 18.05
C GLU A 306 -4.08 -7.69 16.90
N LEU A 307 -4.81 -7.85 15.80
CA LEU A 307 -4.28 -8.54 14.62
C LEU A 307 -3.16 -7.76 13.95
N MET A 308 -3.24 -6.43 13.92
CA MET A 308 -2.15 -5.58 13.45
C MET A 308 -0.88 -5.76 14.30
N ASP A 309 -1.00 -5.89 15.63
CA ASP A 309 0.15 -6.16 16.51
C ASP A 309 0.81 -7.50 16.14
N ARG A 310 0.01 -8.52 15.82
CA ARG A 310 0.52 -9.83 15.36
C ARG A 310 1.19 -9.73 13.98
N VAL A 311 0.63 -8.94 13.06
CA VAL A 311 1.26 -8.66 11.75
C VAL A 311 2.61 -7.96 11.96
N ILE A 312 2.68 -6.94 12.80
CA ILE A 312 3.92 -6.21 13.07
C ILE A 312 4.98 -7.11 13.73
N ALA A 313 4.57 -8.06 14.52
CA ALA A 313 5.45 -9.00 15.22
C ALA A 313 5.90 -10.21 14.38
N SER A 314 5.29 -10.45 13.20
CA SER A 314 5.52 -11.64 12.37
C SER A 314 6.89 -11.68 11.64
#